data_485041097ef095d30e122d203ab1ef48
#
_entry.id   485041097ef095d30e122d203ab1ef48
#
_cell.length_a   1.000
_cell.length_b   1.000
_cell.length_c   1.000
_cell.angle_alpha   90.00
_cell.angle_beta   90.00
_cell.angle_gamma   90.00
#
_symmetry.space_group_name_H-M   'P 1'
#
loop_
_entity.id
_entity.type
_entity.pdbx_description
1 polymer ?
#
loop_
_entity_poly.entity_id
_entity_poly.type
_entity_poly.pdbx_seq_one_letter_code
_entity_poly.pdbx_strand_id
1 'polypeptide(L)'
;MRQRGRWIPSKYVMRDGKLRPNRDRNELAVSSRLIARLITDKYQSAFHQYAHGLLLDMGCGKVPFYEGYRECVSENICIDWPSSIHSNAHVDVFCDLSKPLPFAASTFDTVLSSDVIEHLPNPELAFSEMSRLLKPDGILLLNTPFLYMLHEVPNDYYRFTRYAIKRLLDTAGLELVRLEEVGGYGAVIADLVAKAMTALPLIGRPLALLTQAIGLLAAGRTRSTPALARFPIGYFLVARKPRLQG
;
A
#
# COMPACT_ATOMS: atom_id res chain seq x y z
N MET A 1 17.41 -5.94 -0.94
CA MET A 1 17.30 -4.60 -0.30
C MET A 1 18.69 -4.09 0.07
N ARG A 2 19.08 -2.95 -0.47
CA ARG A 2 20.36 -2.28 -0.19
C ARG A 2 20.45 -1.87 1.29
N GLN A 3 21.64 -1.95 1.88
CA GLN A 3 21.92 -1.60 3.28
C GLN A 3 20.95 -2.24 4.31
N ARG A 4 20.54 -3.48 4.08
CA ARG A 4 19.59 -4.21 4.95
C ARG A 4 19.94 -4.13 6.44
N GLY A 5 21.22 -4.26 6.81
CA GLY A 5 21.66 -4.19 8.20
C GLY A 5 21.52 -2.81 8.87
N ARG A 6 21.21 -1.76 8.12
CA ARG A 6 20.95 -0.40 8.61
C ARG A 6 19.47 -0.01 8.55
N TRP A 7 18.60 -0.93 8.10
CA TRP A 7 17.18 -0.64 8.03
C TRP A 7 16.60 -0.47 9.44
N ILE A 8 15.77 0.53 9.61
CA ILE A 8 15.01 0.81 10.84
C ILE A 8 13.53 0.96 10.49
N PRO A 9 12.62 0.56 11.40
CA PRO A 9 11.20 0.72 11.21
C PRO A 9 10.82 2.19 10.93
N SER A 10 10.02 2.40 9.89
CA SER A 10 9.53 3.73 9.50
C SER A 10 8.02 3.87 9.80
N LYS A 11 7.19 3.98 8.77
CA LYS A 11 5.72 4.13 8.87
C LYS A 11 5.05 3.01 9.70
N TYR A 12 5.61 1.80 9.66
CA TYR A 12 5.11 0.61 10.38
C TYR A 12 6.19 -0.04 11.22
N VAL A 13 5.76 -0.68 12.31
CA VAL A 13 6.64 -1.38 13.27
C VAL A 13 6.00 -2.70 13.69
N MET A 14 6.81 -3.71 13.98
CA MET A 14 6.34 -4.95 14.58
C MET A 14 6.20 -4.78 16.10
N ARG A 15 5.01 -5.06 16.65
CA ARG A 15 4.75 -5.10 18.10
C ARG A 15 3.86 -6.28 18.42
N ASP A 16 4.28 -7.08 19.39
CA ASP A 16 3.55 -8.27 19.84
C ASP A 16 3.18 -9.20 18.67
N GLY A 17 4.13 -9.43 17.74
CA GLY A 17 3.93 -10.25 16.55
C GLY A 17 2.95 -9.67 15.52
N LYS A 18 2.59 -8.38 15.63
CA LYS A 18 1.66 -7.71 14.74
C LYS A 18 2.24 -6.42 14.18
N LEU A 19 2.06 -6.26 12.87
CA LEU A 19 2.40 -5.01 12.18
C LEU A 19 1.46 -3.89 12.66
N ARG A 20 2.04 -2.77 13.07
CA ARG A 20 1.33 -1.64 13.69
C ARG A 20 1.80 -0.30 13.11
N PRO A 21 0.94 0.71 13.09
CA PRO A 21 1.36 2.08 12.81
C PRO A 21 2.44 2.54 13.80
N ASN A 22 3.46 3.20 13.30
CA ASN A 22 4.48 3.82 14.15
C ASN A 22 3.86 4.92 15.02
N ARG A 23 4.37 5.07 16.24
CA ARG A 23 3.97 6.16 17.15
C ARG A 23 4.86 7.39 17.01
N ASP A 24 6.01 7.26 16.35
CA ASP A 24 6.86 8.40 16.04
C ASP A 24 6.17 9.29 15.00
N ARG A 25 6.06 10.58 15.32
CA ARG A 25 5.43 11.60 14.48
C ARG A 25 6.26 11.98 13.27
N ASN A 26 7.56 11.75 13.33
CA ASN A 26 8.47 12.02 12.23
C ASN A 26 8.30 10.95 11.11
N GLU A 27 7.82 9.77 11.47
CA GLU A 27 7.61 8.66 10.54
C GLU A 27 6.14 8.53 10.10
N LEU A 28 5.19 8.88 10.98
CA LEU A 28 3.76 8.79 10.69
C LEU A 28 2.98 9.91 11.38
N ALA A 29 2.37 10.78 10.58
CA ALA A 29 1.50 11.84 11.09
C ALA A 29 0.38 11.26 11.96
N VAL A 30 0.06 11.96 13.06
CA VAL A 30 -0.97 11.52 14.01
C VAL A 30 -2.31 11.31 13.28
N SER A 31 -2.68 12.20 12.37
CA SER A 31 -3.93 12.13 11.59
C SER A 31 -4.00 10.97 10.58
N SER A 32 -2.89 10.27 10.32
CA SER A 32 -2.85 9.14 9.36
C SER A 32 -2.83 7.76 10.04
N ARG A 33 -2.88 7.69 11.37
CA ARG A 33 -2.77 6.42 12.11
C ARG A 33 -3.95 5.48 11.90
N LEU A 34 -5.15 6.03 11.66
CA LEU A 34 -6.34 5.24 11.37
C LEU A 34 -6.15 4.44 10.07
N ILE A 35 -5.84 5.12 8.97
CA ILE A 35 -5.64 4.45 7.69
C ILE A 35 -4.45 3.49 7.75
N ALA A 36 -3.35 3.92 8.36
CA ALA A 36 -2.18 3.07 8.56
C ALA A 36 -2.52 1.78 9.33
N ARG A 37 -3.40 1.86 10.34
CA ARG A 37 -3.88 0.68 11.08
C ARG A 37 -4.71 -0.24 10.20
N LEU A 38 -5.63 0.30 9.42
CA LEU A 38 -6.48 -0.49 8.53
C LEU A 38 -5.66 -1.19 7.45
N ILE A 39 -4.64 -0.52 6.92
CA ILE A 39 -3.72 -1.07 5.92
C ILE A 39 -2.84 -2.17 6.52
N THR A 40 -2.24 -1.96 7.70
CA THR A 40 -1.38 -2.97 8.32
C THR A 40 -2.11 -4.28 8.61
N ASP A 41 -3.39 -4.22 9.00
CA ASP A 41 -4.20 -5.42 9.24
C ASP A 41 -4.43 -6.24 7.95
N LYS A 42 -4.56 -5.55 6.78
CA LYS A 42 -4.69 -6.20 5.47
C LYS A 42 -3.38 -6.84 5.04
N TYR A 43 -2.29 -6.08 5.06
CA TYR A 43 -0.98 -6.57 4.63
C TYR A 43 -0.45 -7.69 5.51
N GLN A 44 -0.60 -7.63 6.83
CA GLN A 44 -0.15 -8.71 7.70
C GLN A 44 -0.76 -10.06 7.31
N SER A 45 -2.08 -10.09 7.11
CA SER A 45 -2.78 -11.30 6.67
C SER A 45 -2.29 -11.75 5.28
N ALA A 46 -2.14 -10.80 4.35
CA ALA A 46 -1.76 -11.09 2.98
C ALA A 46 -0.31 -11.58 2.85
N PHE A 47 0.64 -11.02 3.59
CA PHE A 47 2.03 -11.48 3.57
C PHE A 47 2.13 -12.95 3.98
N HIS A 48 1.54 -13.32 5.10
CA HIS A 48 1.57 -14.72 5.55
C HIS A 48 0.86 -15.70 4.62
N GLN A 49 -0.18 -15.24 3.92
CA GLN A 49 -0.98 -16.10 3.05
C GLN A 49 -0.43 -16.22 1.64
N TYR A 50 0.18 -15.15 1.11
CA TYR A 50 0.47 -15.04 -0.32
C TYR A 50 1.91 -14.69 -0.66
N ALA A 51 2.64 -13.95 0.19
CA ALA A 51 4.00 -13.54 -0.15
C ALA A 51 4.97 -14.72 -0.05
N HIS A 52 5.81 -14.88 -1.07
CA HIS A 52 6.81 -15.94 -1.14
C HIS A 52 7.93 -15.59 -2.12
N GLY A 53 8.99 -16.37 -2.10
CA GLY A 53 10.09 -16.33 -3.07
C GLY A 53 10.81 -14.99 -3.14
N LEU A 54 11.16 -14.56 -4.35
CA LEU A 54 11.79 -13.26 -4.61
C LEU A 54 10.71 -12.17 -4.73
N LEU A 55 10.77 -11.17 -3.84
CA LEU A 55 9.82 -10.07 -3.81
C LEU A 55 10.40 -8.79 -4.45
N LEU A 56 9.63 -8.14 -5.33
CA LEU A 56 9.89 -6.79 -5.80
C LEU A 56 9.03 -5.79 -5.02
N ASP A 57 9.65 -4.85 -4.33
CA ASP A 57 8.99 -3.71 -3.65
C ASP A 57 9.07 -2.48 -4.58
N MET A 58 7.94 -2.19 -5.27
CA MET A 58 7.82 -1.12 -6.27
C MET A 58 7.35 0.18 -5.62
N GLY A 59 8.18 1.23 -5.71
CA GLY A 59 7.95 2.48 -5.00
C GLY A 59 8.19 2.31 -3.51
N CYS A 60 9.32 1.70 -3.18
CA CYS A 60 9.60 1.18 -1.85
C CYS A 60 9.77 2.25 -0.76
N GLY A 61 10.12 3.50 -1.12
CA GLY A 61 10.40 4.56 -0.15
C GLY A 61 11.38 4.11 0.94
N LYS A 62 10.96 4.23 2.19
CA LYS A 62 11.70 3.76 3.37
C LYS A 62 11.49 2.25 3.67
N VAL A 63 10.94 1.49 2.76
CA VAL A 63 10.60 0.06 2.89
C VAL A 63 9.74 -0.22 4.13
N PRO A 64 8.57 0.42 4.27
CA PRO A 64 7.81 0.43 5.52
C PRO A 64 7.25 -0.95 5.92
N PHE A 65 7.08 -1.86 4.97
CA PHE A 65 6.53 -3.19 5.22
C PHE A 65 7.59 -4.28 5.45
N TYR A 66 8.87 -3.94 5.46
CA TYR A 66 9.95 -4.93 5.53
C TYR A 66 9.79 -5.94 6.67
N GLU A 67 9.51 -5.50 7.90
CA GLU A 67 9.26 -6.43 9.02
C GLU A 67 8.04 -7.33 8.82
N GLY A 68 7.07 -6.89 8.03
CA GLY A 68 5.86 -7.66 7.76
C GLY A 68 6.08 -8.82 6.80
N TYR A 69 6.96 -8.67 5.81
CA TYR A 69 7.16 -9.67 4.77
C TYR A 69 8.49 -10.40 4.82
N ARG A 70 9.52 -9.90 5.52
CA ARG A 70 10.89 -10.44 5.46
C ARG A 70 11.01 -11.92 5.80
N GLU A 71 10.11 -12.45 6.61
CA GLU A 71 10.09 -13.86 7.01
C GLU A 71 9.23 -14.73 6.09
N CYS A 72 8.47 -14.10 5.18
CA CYS A 72 7.63 -14.79 4.20
C CYS A 72 8.33 -14.99 2.86
N VAL A 73 9.43 -14.24 2.58
CA VAL A 73 10.10 -14.22 1.29
C VAL A 73 11.57 -14.64 1.42
N SER A 74 12.14 -15.22 0.37
CA SER A 74 13.54 -15.60 0.39
C SER A 74 14.48 -14.41 0.25
N GLU A 75 14.08 -13.42 -0.57
CA GLU A 75 14.82 -12.20 -0.83
C GLU A 75 13.88 -11.09 -1.30
N ASN A 76 14.31 -9.82 -1.19
CA ASN A 76 13.59 -8.70 -1.74
C ASN A 76 14.51 -7.73 -2.49
N ILE A 77 13.99 -7.19 -3.59
CA ILE A 77 14.58 -6.09 -4.37
C ILE A 77 13.68 -4.88 -4.22
N CYS A 78 14.27 -3.73 -3.90
CA CYS A 78 13.59 -2.47 -3.69
C CYS A 78 13.87 -1.50 -4.83
N ILE A 79 12.83 -0.99 -5.47
CA ILE A 79 12.95 -0.01 -6.54
C ILE A 79 12.16 1.25 -6.24
N ASP A 80 12.74 2.39 -6.62
CA ASP A 80 12.11 3.70 -6.50
C ASP A 80 12.73 4.67 -7.51
N TRP A 81 12.13 5.83 -7.71
CA TRP A 81 12.69 6.82 -8.57
C TRP A 81 13.73 7.70 -7.84
N PRO A 82 14.72 8.29 -8.56
CA PRO A 82 15.80 9.04 -7.91
C PRO A 82 15.33 10.30 -7.19
N SER A 83 14.21 10.89 -7.64
CA SER A 83 13.63 12.13 -7.11
C SER A 83 12.53 11.90 -6.09
N SER A 84 12.44 10.70 -5.49
CA SER A 84 11.50 10.41 -4.41
C SER A 84 11.70 11.38 -3.24
N ILE A 85 10.59 11.84 -2.66
CA ILE A 85 10.59 12.65 -1.43
C ILE A 85 11.01 11.84 -0.20
N HIS A 86 11.05 10.53 -0.33
CA HIS A 86 11.45 9.59 0.71
C HIS A 86 12.95 9.30 0.69
N SER A 87 13.47 8.75 1.78
CA SER A 87 14.87 8.32 1.85
C SER A 87 15.15 7.18 0.88
N ASN A 88 16.20 7.31 0.08
CA ASN A 88 16.65 6.34 -0.92
C ASN A 88 17.67 5.32 -0.40
N ALA A 89 17.88 5.26 0.91
CA ALA A 89 18.95 4.46 1.52
C ALA A 89 18.86 2.95 1.20
N HIS A 90 17.65 2.46 0.98
CA HIS A 90 17.36 1.03 0.80
C HIS A 90 17.01 0.66 -0.65
N VAL A 91 17.05 1.60 -1.59
CA VAL A 91 16.77 1.36 -3.01
C VAL A 91 17.92 0.59 -3.63
N ASP A 92 17.62 -0.56 -4.23
CA ASP A 92 18.58 -1.39 -4.98
C ASP A 92 18.78 -0.86 -6.40
N VAL A 93 17.66 -0.54 -7.08
CA VAL A 93 17.68 -0.05 -8.46
C VAL A 93 16.80 1.19 -8.57
N PHE A 94 17.40 2.29 -9.00
CA PHE A 94 16.67 3.51 -9.33
C PHE A 94 16.07 3.39 -10.73
N CYS A 95 14.75 3.54 -10.82
CA CYS A 95 14.05 3.51 -12.10
C CYS A 95 12.75 4.33 -12.03
N ASP A 96 12.30 4.78 -13.21
CA ASP A 96 11.04 5.47 -13.39
C ASP A 96 9.94 4.42 -13.65
N LEU A 97 9.01 4.29 -12.73
CA LEU A 97 7.90 3.33 -12.81
C LEU A 97 6.89 3.65 -13.92
N SER A 98 7.03 4.81 -14.58
CA SER A 98 6.26 5.20 -15.77
C SER A 98 6.92 4.72 -17.08
N LYS A 99 7.96 3.89 -16.98
CA LYS A 99 8.72 3.33 -18.10
C LYS A 99 8.90 1.83 -17.94
N PRO A 100 9.30 1.10 -19.02
CA PRO A 100 9.68 -0.30 -18.90
C PRO A 100 10.80 -0.50 -17.88
N LEU A 101 10.64 -1.49 -17.00
CA LEU A 101 11.56 -1.73 -15.88
C LEU A 101 12.74 -2.62 -16.30
N PRO A 102 13.96 -2.41 -15.74
CA PRO A 102 15.19 -3.07 -16.17
C PRO A 102 15.33 -4.50 -15.60
N PHE A 103 14.27 -5.29 -15.66
CA PHE A 103 14.27 -6.68 -15.22
C PHE A 103 13.71 -7.59 -16.32
N ALA A 104 14.18 -8.83 -16.36
CA ALA A 104 13.64 -9.84 -17.25
C ALA A 104 12.18 -10.19 -16.89
N ALA A 105 11.41 -10.63 -17.88
CA ALA A 105 10.06 -11.15 -17.61
C ALA A 105 10.13 -12.38 -16.70
N SER A 106 9.06 -12.60 -15.94
CA SER A 106 8.92 -13.78 -15.06
C SER A 106 10.08 -13.94 -14.06
N THR A 107 10.51 -12.83 -13.46
CA THR A 107 11.62 -12.81 -12.49
C THR A 107 11.12 -12.98 -11.04
N PHE A 108 9.99 -12.38 -10.69
CA PHE A 108 9.54 -12.25 -9.30
C PHE A 108 8.39 -13.19 -8.97
N ASP A 109 8.44 -13.74 -7.76
CA ASP A 109 7.36 -14.54 -7.19
C ASP A 109 6.28 -13.65 -6.56
N THR A 110 6.70 -12.51 -6.01
CA THR A 110 5.80 -11.52 -5.38
C THR A 110 6.17 -10.11 -5.84
N VAL A 111 5.16 -9.30 -6.19
CA VAL A 111 5.28 -7.85 -6.41
C VAL A 111 4.45 -7.15 -5.34
N LEU A 112 5.05 -6.20 -4.64
CA LEU A 112 4.41 -5.30 -3.68
C LEU A 112 4.39 -3.88 -4.25
N SER A 113 3.22 -3.22 -4.23
CA SER A 113 3.07 -1.81 -4.62
C SER A 113 2.05 -1.14 -3.69
N SER A 114 2.51 -0.30 -2.79
CA SER A 114 1.69 0.30 -1.75
C SER A 114 1.64 1.82 -1.86
N ASP A 115 0.48 2.37 -2.16
CA ASP A 115 0.28 3.81 -2.36
C ASP A 115 1.26 4.37 -3.42
N VAL A 116 1.25 3.80 -4.64
CA VAL A 116 2.18 4.14 -5.73
C VAL A 116 1.46 4.44 -7.04
N ILE A 117 0.48 3.61 -7.42
CA ILE A 117 -0.13 3.69 -8.77
C ILE A 117 -0.89 4.99 -9.00
N GLU A 118 -1.37 5.63 -7.96
CA GLU A 118 -2.00 6.95 -8.01
C GLU A 118 -1.04 8.07 -8.42
N HIS A 119 0.26 7.85 -8.22
CA HIS A 119 1.35 8.79 -8.56
C HIS A 119 1.95 8.54 -9.94
N LEU A 120 1.46 7.56 -10.68
CA LEU A 120 1.96 7.21 -12.01
C LEU A 120 1.05 7.80 -13.09
N PRO A 121 1.57 8.59 -14.03
CA PRO A 121 0.76 9.20 -15.10
C PRO A 121 0.16 8.16 -16.06
N ASN A 122 0.75 6.97 -16.15
CA ASN A 122 0.27 5.85 -16.97
C ASN A 122 0.16 4.56 -16.13
N PRO A 123 -0.94 4.38 -15.38
CA PRO A 123 -1.13 3.20 -14.56
C PRO A 123 -1.27 1.89 -15.36
N GLU A 124 -1.77 1.96 -16.62
CA GLU A 124 -1.86 0.79 -17.51
C GLU A 124 -0.48 0.18 -17.76
N LEU A 125 0.53 1.01 -18.02
CA LEU A 125 1.91 0.54 -18.19
C LEU A 125 2.43 -0.11 -16.91
N ALA A 126 2.18 0.48 -15.74
CA ALA A 126 2.61 -0.08 -14.47
C ALA A 126 2.03 -1.47 -14.22
N PHE A 127 0.71 -1.66 -14.46
CA PHE A 127 0.07 -2.97 -14.33
C PHE A 127 0.60 -3.99 -15.34
N SER A 128 0.87 -3.56 -16.59
CA SER A 128 1.50 -4.40 -17.62
C SER A 128 2.89 -4.85 -17.20
N GLU A 129 3.72 -3.95 -16.63
CA GLU A 129 5.05 -4.28 -16.12
C GLU A 129 4.97 -5.20 -14.89
N MET A 130 4.05 -4.97 -13.93
CA MET A 130 3.82 -5.89 -12.81
C MET A 130 3.50 -7.30 -13.32
N SER A 131 2.61 -7.41 -14.32
CA SER A 131 2.28 -8.69 -14.93
C SER A 131 3.47 -9.32 -15.66
N ARG A 132 4.23 -8.53 -16.46
CA ARG A 132 5.41 -9.03 -17.17
C ARG A 132 6.46 -9.59 -16.23
N LEU A 133 6.70 -8.89 -15.12
CA LEU A 133 7.74 -9.21 -14.14
C LEU A 133 7.37 -10.41 -13.25
N LEU A 134 6.09 -10.64 -12.98
CA LEU A 134 5.63 -11.79 -12.22
C LEU A 134 5.85 -13.10 -12.98
N LYS A 135 6.32 -14.11 -12.28
CA LYS A 135 6.30 -15.50 -12.73
C LYS A 135 4.87 -16.00 -12.89
N PRO A 136 4.61 -17.07 -13.66
CA PRO A 136 3.32 -17.78 -13.56
C PRO A 136 3.02 -18.16 -12.11
N ASP A 137 1.79 -18.00 -11.66
CA ASP A 137 1.30 -18.07 -10.26
C ASP A 137 1.85 -17.00 -9.32
N GLY A 138 2.71 -16.10 -9.78
CA GLY A 138 3.23 -14.98 -8.99
C GLY A 138 2.14 -14.03 -8.52
N ILE A 139 2.37 -13.41 -7.37
CA ILE A 139 1.38 -12.64 -6.61
C ILE A 139 1.67 -11.14 -6.67
N LEU A 140 0.64 -10.35 -6.95
CA LEU A 140 0.62 -8.89 -6.76
C LEU A 140 -0.11 -8.56 -5.47
N LEU A 141 0.54 -7.81 -4.58
CA LEU A 141 -0.05 -7.18 -3.40
C LEU A 141 -0.06 -5.67 -3.61
N LEU A 142 -1.23 -5.04 -3.59
CA LEU A 142 -1.35 -3.63 -3.91
C LEU A 142 -2.40 -2.95 -3.05
N ASN A 143 -2.16 -1.70 -2.68
CA ASN A 143 -3.23 -0.80 -2.21
C ASN A 143 -3.12 0.57 -2.88
N THR A 144 -4.25 1.27 -2.93
CA THR A 144 -4.36 2.60 -3.50
C THR A 144 -5.48 3.38 -2.81
N PRO A 145 -5.35 4.71 -2.63
CA PRO A 145 -6.39 5.54 -2.04
C PRO A 145 -7.58 5.74 -2.99
N PHE A 146 -8.76 5.99 -2.37
CA PHE A 146 -9.97 6.45 -3.07
C PHE A 146 -10.50 7.74 -2.48
N LEU A 147 -11.07 7.73 -1.27
CA LEU A 147 -11.49 8.96 -0.59
C LEU A 147 -10.37 9.46 0.33
N TYR A 148 -9.40 10.12 -0.27
CA TYR A 148 -8.22 10.61 0.41
C TYR A 148 -7.80 12.00 -0.10
N MET A 149 -7.17 12.79 0.77
CA MET A 149 -6.66 14.12 0.42
C MET A 149 -5.56 14.05 -0.64
N LEU A 150 -5.29 15.19 -1.30
CA LEU A 150 -4.13 15.34 -2.19
C LEU A 150 -2.84 15.14 -1.36
N HIS A 151 -1.90 14.40 -1.92
CA HIS A 151 -0.61 14.13 -1.30
C HIS A 151 0.48 13.92 -2.36
N GLU A 152 1.73 14.09 -1.99
CA GLU A 152 2.90 13.98 -2.87
C GLU A 152 2.79 14.84 -4.17
N VAL A 153 2.12 16.00 -4.05
CA VAL A 153 1.96 16.94 -5.16
C VAL A 153 3.33 17.35 -5.75
N PRO A 154 3.47 17.52 -7.09
CA PRO A 154 2.41 17.56 -8.09
C PRO A 154 2.05 16.19 -8.70
N ASN A 155 2.61 15.08 -8.24
CA ASN A 155 2.46 13.77 -8.87
C ASN A 155 1.32 12.94 -8.27
N ASP A 156 0.18 13.54 -7.99
CA ASP A 156 -1.01 12.89 -7.43
C ASP A 156 -2.14 12.92 -8.46
N TYR A 157 -2.19 11.90 -9.34
CA TYR A 157 -3.00 11.92 -10.55
C TYR A 157 -4.36 11.24 -10.40
N TYR A 158 -4.47 10.15 -9.61
CA TYR A 158 -5.64 9.28 -9.65
C TYR A 158 -6.23 8.94 -8.29
N ARG A 159 -7.55 8.69 -8.31
CA ARG A 159 -8.33 8.00 -7.27
C ARG A 159 -9.10 6.88 -7.94
N PHE A 160 -8.65 5.65 -7.74
CA PHE A 160 -9.20 4.49 -8.44
C PHE A 160 -10.45 3.96 -7.76
N THR A 161 -11.52 3.75 -8.55
CA THR A 161 -12.66 2.95 -8.13
C THR A 161 -12.31 1.46 -8.22
N ARG A 162 -13.06 0.61 -7.53
CA ARG A 162 -12.94 -0.85 -7.66
C ARG A 162 -13.07 -1.34 -9.11
N TYR A 163 -13.86 -0.65 -9.93
CA TYR A 163 -14.07 -0.98 -11.34
C TYR A 163 -12.88 -0.60 -12.22
N ALA A 164 -12.25 0.53 -11.93
CA ALA A 164 -11.02 0.93 -12.60
C ALA A 164 -9.88 -0.06 -12.30
N ILE A 165 -9.71 -0.44 -11.02
CA ILE A 165 -8.73 -1.44 -10.58
C ILE A 165 -8.95 -2.76 -11.31
N LYS A 166 -10.20 -3.26 -11.35
CA LYS A 166 -10.52 -4.50 -12.04
C LYS A 166 -10.18 -4.44 -13.53
N ARG A 167 -10.54 -3.34 -14.20
CA ARG A 167 -10.21 -3.13 -15.61
C ARG A 167 -8.70 -3.17 -15.86
N LEU A 168 -7.90 -2.51 -14.99
CA LEU A 168 -6.43 -2.50 -15.10
C LEU A 168 -5.85 -3.91 -14.95
N LEU A 169 -6.35 -4.69 -13.99
CA LEU A 169 -5.96 -6.10 -13.82
C LEU A 169 -6.32 -6.94 -15.04
N ASP A 170 -7.57 -6.84 -15.51
CA ASP A 170 -8.06 -7.59 -16.67
C ASP A 170 -7.23 -7.27 -17.94
N THR A 171 -6.91 -5.98 -18.17
CA THR A 171 -6.08 -5.53 -19.29
C THR A 171 -4.64 -6.04 -19.20
N ALA A 172 -4.09 -6.16 -17.99
CA ALA A 172 -2.75 -6.70 -17.75
C ALA A 172 -2.70 -8.25 -17.72
N GLY A 173 -3.84 -8.92 -17.86
CA GLY A 173 -3.93 -10.38 -17.77
C GLY A 173 -3.66 -10.93 -16.36
N LEU A 174 -4.00 -10.17 -15.33
CA LEU A 174 -3.90 -10.55 -13.92
C LEU A 174 -5.27 -10.97 -13.38
N GLU A 175 -5.31 -12.12 -12.72
CA GLU A 175 -6.52 -12.64 -12.08
C GLU A 175 -6.70 -12.02 -10.70
N LEU A 176 -7.86 -11.41 -10.44
CA LEU A 176 -8.19 -10.86 -9.13
C LEU A 176 -8.52 -11.99 -8.14
N VAL A 177 -7.68 -12.16 -7.11
CA VAL A 177 -7.87 -13.14 -6.03
C VAL A 177 -8.68 -12.54 -4.88
N ARG A 178 -8.40 -11.28 -4.51
CA ARG A 178 -9.03 -10.60 -3.38
C ARG A 178 -9.07 -9.10 -3.64
N LEU A 179 -10.22 -8.46 -3.40
CA LEU A 179 -10.36 -7.01 -3.42
C LEU A 179 -11.18 -6.58 -2.21
N GLU A 180 -10.60 -5.75 -1.38
CA GLU A 180 -11.23 -5.29 -0.16
C GLU A 180 -11.22 -3.78 -0.04
N GLU A 181 -12.31 -3.25 0.45
CA GLU A 181 -12.39 -1.86 0.89
C GLU A 181 -11.55 -1.67 2.15
N VAL A 182 -10.81 -0.57 2.19
CA VAL A 182 -10.11 -0.10 3.39
C VAL A 182 -10.98 0.93 4.09
N GLY A 183 -11.40 0.63 5.33
CA GLY A 183 -12.31 1.50 6.07
C GLY A 183 -13.75 1.40 5.60
N GLY A 184 -14.42 2.55 5.56
CA GLY A 184 -15.81 2.74 5.19
C GLY A 184 -16.25 4.12 5.65
N TYR A 185 -17.54 4.46 5.50
CA TYR A 185 -18.08 5.81 5.76
C TYR A 185 -17.61 6.42 7.08
N GLY A 186 -17.73 5.69 8.19
CA GLY A 186 -17.28 6.19 9.50
C GLY A 186 -15.78 6.44 9.59
N ALA A 187 -14.98 5.62 8.93
CA ALA A 187 -13.53 5.79 8.86
C ALA A 187 -13.13 7.00 8.00
N VAL A 188 -13.84 7.23 6.88
CA VAL A 188 -13.63 8.41 6.02
C VAL A 188 -13.93 9.71 6.81
N ILE A 189 -15.08 9.78 7.48
CA ILE A 189 -15.41 10.95 8.30
C ILE A 189 -14.36 11.17 9.39
N ALA A 190 -13.98 10.11 10.09
CA ALA A 190 -13.00 10.21 11.16
C ALA A 190 -11.61 10.63 10.63
N ASP A 191 -11.20 10.17 9.45
CA ASP A 191 -9.96 10.58 8.82
C ASP A 191 -9.96 12.07 8.45
N LEU A 192 -11.04 12.55 7.82
CA LEU A 192 -11.21 13.96 7.45
C LEU A 192 -11.23 14.87 8.69
N VAL A 193 -12.02 14.51 9.70
CA VAL A 193 -12.10 15.27 10.95
C VAL A 193 -10.76 15.27 11.68
N ALA A 194 -10.06 14.12 11.76
CA ALA A 194 -8.76 14.05 12.41
C ALA A 194 -7.73 14.95 11.71
N LYS A 195 -7.73 15.01 10.37
CA LYS A 195 -6.86 15.91 9.61
C LYS A 195 -7.19 17.40 9.90
N ALA A 196 -8.47 17.76 9.90
CA ALA A 196 -8.90 19.12 10.26
C ALA A 196 -8.51 19.48 11.71
N MET A 197 -8.68 18.57 12.66
CA MET A 197 -8.31 18.79 14.06
C MET A 197 -6.82 19.05 14.24
N THR A 198 -5.94 18.43 13.48
CA THR A 198 -4.48 18.67 13.60
C THR A 198 -4.08 20.13 13.31
N ALA A 199 -4.91 20.91 12.66
CA ALA A 199 -4.68 22.34 12.45
C ALA A 199 -4.91 23.19 13.73
N LEU A 200 -5.59 22.65 14.75
CA LEU A 200 -5.85 23.36 15.99
C LEU A 200 -4.62 23.31 16.92
N PRO A 201 -4.13 24.46 17.40
CA PRO A 201 -3.03 24.49 18.36
C PRO A 201 -3.44 23.81 19.67
N LEU A 202 -2.48 23.24 20.39
CA LEU A 202 -2.57 22.60 21.70
C LEU A 202 -3.51 21.39 21.79
N ILE A 203 -4.77 21.52 21.41
CA ILE A 203 -5.80 20.49 21.58
C ILE A 203 -6.01 19.60 20.33
N GLY A 204 -5.52 20.01 19.17
CA GLY A 204 -5.80 19.31 17.91
C GLY A 204 -5.34 17.86 17.86
N ARG A 205 -4.14 17.58 18.43
CA ARG A 205 -3.59 16.21 18.45
C ARG A 205 -4.41 15.23 19.31
N PRO A 206 -4.75 15.53 20.58
CA PRO A 206 -5.61 14.64 21.36
C PRO A 206 -6.98 14.44 20.72
N LEU A 207 -7.58 15.48 20.15
CA LEU A 207 -8.85 15.37 19.43
C LEU A 207 -8.72 14.49 18.19
N ALA A 208 -7.65 14.62 17.40
CA ALA A 208 -7.40 13.77 16.25
C ALA A 208 -7.23 12.30 16.66
N LEU A 209 -6.53 12.01 17.77
CA LEU A 209 -6.38 10.64 18.28
C LEU A 209 -7.73 10.05 18.72
N LEU A 210 -8.54 10.82 19.44
CA LEU A 210 -9.89 10.40 19.85
C LEU A 210 -10.78 10.11 18.64
N THR A 211 -10.79 11.01 17.67
CA THR A 211 -11.57 10.86 16.43
C THR A 211 -11.17 9.60 15.67
N GLN A 212 -9.86 9.31 15.58
CA GLN A 212 -9.38 8.10 14.91
C GLN A 212 -9.72 6.81 15.68
N ALA A 213 -9.70 6.84 17.03
CA ALA A 213 -10.14 5.71 17.83
C ALA A 213 -11.62 5.38 17.57
N ILE A 214 -12.48 6.41 17.51
CA ILE A 214 -13.89 6.27 17.12
C ILE A 214 -14.01 5.72 15.70
N GLY A 215 -13.20 6.22 14.76
CA GLY A 215 -13.16 5.75 13.39
C GLY A 215 -12.78 4.27 13.25
N LEU A 216 -11.85 3.77 14.05
CA LEU A 216 -11.49 2.35 14.09
C LEU A 216 -12.65 1.47 14.56
N LEU A 217 -13.38 1.90 15.59
CA LEU A 217 -14.59 1.19 16.07
C LEU A 217 -15.68 1.19 14.99
N ALA A 218 -15.88 2.32 14.32
CA ALA A 218 -16.83 2.43 13.22
C ALA A 218 -16.44 1.55 12.02
N ALA A 219 -15.15 1.51 11.65
CA ALA A 219 -14.65 0.67 10.55
C ALA A 219 -14.91 -0.83 10.80
N GLY A 220 -14.80 -1.29 12.03
CA GLY A 220 -15.11 -2.67 12.41
C GLY A 220 -16.59 -3.03 12.19
N ARG A 221 -17.49 -2.08 12.42
CA ARG A 221 -18.95 -2.24 12.25
C ARG A 221 -19.40 -2.14 10.79
N THR A 222 -18.65 -1.42 9.96
CA THR A 222 -19.02 -1.13 8.56
C THR A 222 -18.96 -2.36 7.64
N ARG A 223 -18.19 -3.37 8.02
CA ARG A 223 -18.07 -4.62 7.25
C ARG A 223 -19.39 -5.37 7.03
N SER A 224 -20.43 -5.00 7.77
CA SER A 224 -21.72 -5.69 7.76
C SER A 224 -22.82 -4.99 6.94
N THR A 225 -22.57 -3.79 6.39
CA THR A 225 -23.61 -3.02 5.70
C THR A 225 -23.15 -2.56 4.31
N PRO A 226 -23.74 -3.09 3.21
CA PRO A 226 -23.33 -2.76 1.82
C PRO A 226 -23.33 -1.25 1.50
N ALA A 227 -24.26 -0.49 2.10
CA ALA A 227 -24.36 0.96 1.90
C ALA A 227 -23.12 1.71 2.42
N LEU A 228 -22.56 1.24 3.53
CA LEU A 228 -21.38 1.85 4.17
C LEU A 228 -20.07 1.49 3.44
N ALA A 229 -20.02 0.36 2.75
CA ALA A 229 -18.89 -0.06 1.93
C ALA A 229 -18.72 0.77 0.64
N ARG A 230 -19.71 1.62 0.29
CA ARG A 230 -19.63 2.53 -0.87
C ARG A 230 -18.70 3.72 -0.66
N PHE A 231 -18.19 3.91 0.55
CA PHE A 231 -17.33 5.04 0.91
C PHE A 231 -16.01 4.56 1.52
N PRO A 232 -15.18 3.78 0.80
CA PRO A 232 -13.89 3.36 1.32
C PRO A 232 -12.88 4.51 1.28
N ILE A 233 -11.91 4.50 2.20
CA ILE A 233 -10.74 5.40 2.13
C ILE A 233 -9.86 4.99 0.94
N GLY A 234 -9.77 3.70 0.67
CA GLY A 234 -9.00 3.12 -0.42
C GLY A 234 -9.34 1.66 -0.63
N TYR A 235 -8.57 1.00 -1.46
CA TYR A 235 -8.71 -0.41 -1.77
C TYR A 235 -7.39 -1.14 -1.50
N PHE A 236 -7.50 -2.36 -1.01
CA PHE A 236 -6.42 -3.34 -0.93
C PHE A 236 -6.77 -4.53 -1.83
N LEU A 237 -5.80 -5.03 -2.58
CA LEU A 237 -6.02 -6.18 -3.44
C LEU A 237 -4.88 -7.20 -3.40
N VAL A 238 -5.22 -8.41 -3.75
CA VAL A 238 -4.32 -9.50 -4.12
C VAL A 238 -4.72 -9.94 -5.51
N ALA A 239 -3.77 -9.98 -6.44
CA ALA A 239 -3.96 -10.55 -7.77
C ALA A 239 -2.88 -11.59 -8.06
N ARG A 240 -3.12 -12.45 -9.04
CA ARG A 240 -2.22 -13.52 -9.45
C ARG A 240 -2.02 -13.49 -10.95
N LYS A 241 -0.81 -13.76 -11.41
CA LYS A 241 -0.56 -14.03 -12.81
C LYS A 241 -0.94 -15.49 -13.11
N PRO A 242 -1.94 -15.75 -13.97
CA PRO A 242 -2.34 -17.11 -14.29
C PRO A 242 -1.21 -17.87 -15.00
N ARG A 243 -1.21 -19.20 -14.88
CA ARG A 243 -0.41 -20.05 -15.77
C ARG A 243 -0.98 -19.95 -17.16
N LEU A 244 -0.15 -19.75 -18.16
CA LEU A 244 -0.56 -19.98 -19.54
C LEU A 244 -0.91 -21.46 -19.64
N GLN A 245 -2.17 -21.77 -19.92
CA GLN A 245 -2.54 -23.12 -20.33
C GLN A 245 -1.88 -23.35 -21.69
N GLY A 246 -0.89 -24.24 -21.71
CA GLY A 246 -0.23 -24.69 -22.93
C GLY A 246 -1.19 -25.39 -23.87
#